data_c78f22f6fa927ce91dcc09d01d697525
#
_entry.id   c78f22f6fa927ce91dcc09d01d697525
#
_cell.length_a   1.000
_cell.length_b   1.000
_cell.length_c   1.000
_cell.angle_alpha   90.00
_cell.angle_beta   90.00
_cell.angle_gamma   90.00
#
_symmetry.space_group_name_H-M   'P 1'
#
loop_
_entity.id
_entity.type
_entity.pdbx_description
1 polymer ?
#
loop_
_entity_poly.entity_id
_entity_poly.type
_entity_poly.pdbx_seq_one_letter_code
_entity_poly.pdbx_strand_id
1 'polypeptide(L)'
;MKIVVRVKLMPDAGQALALALERTLHVVNEAANWVSAVAFDHGVPHVYELRKHTYAELKSRGLGAQAAQHVIKKVRDAYTTLKANVRAGNLGKPGSRRRLKAEAKPIAFRAEAAQPYDDRCLSWQYDAGTVSVWTVQGRVKNIPFACSPSALKTLQEHRQGESDLVRRDGVFYLIATCEVPEAERHEPGRFIGVDLGIAAIATTSTGYQAAGRGLNRHRKRQLQLRRKLQKKGTRSAKRLLKKRRRRERRHAANQNHIIAKTIVTEAERTSSGISLEDLKGIRQRVRLRKPQRVALHSWAFAQLTDFIAYKARRAGVPVVFVDPAYTSQQCCECGHIDAKNRVSQSVFLCRNCGVVAHADRNASRNIARKGEAVWTAGRESRVPATP
;
A
#
# COMPACT_ATOMS: atom_id res chain seq x y z
N MET A 1 0.25 15.10 6.38
CA MET A 1 -0.18 13.83 5.72
C MET A 1 -0.14 12.69 6.72
N LYS A 2 -1.08 11.74 6.63
CA LYS A 2 -1.06 10.54 7.48
C LYS A 2 -0.14 9.48 6.90
N ILE A 3 0.79 8.98 7.70
CA ILE A 3 1.68 7.87 7.37
C ILE A 3 1.60 6.81 8.46
N VAL A 4 2.06 5.61 8.13
CA VAL A 4 2.05 4.48 9.06
C VAL A 4 3.48 4.05 9.37
N VAL A 5 3.82 4.01 10.64
CA VAL A 5 5.09 3.50 11.14
C VAL A 5 4.85 2.14 11.78
N ARG A 6 5.65 1.16 11.37
CA ARG A 6 5.60 -0.20 11.92
C ARG A 6 6.86 -0.49 12.73
N VAL A 7 6.68 -0.84 13.99
CA VAL A 7 7.76 -1.32 14.85
C VAL A 7 7.59 -2.81 15.15
N LYS A 8 8.70 -3.52 15.30
CA LYS A 8 8.71 -4.92 15.69
C LYS A 8 8.79 -4.99 17.21
N LEU A 9 7.84 -5.66 17.84
CA LEU A 9 7.96 -6.01 19.24
C LEU A 9 8.95 -7.18 19.40
N MET A 10 9.81 -7.06 20.37
CA MET A 10 10.78 -8.11 20.74
C MET A 10 10.44 -8.57 22.16
N PRO A 11 9.41 -9.41 22.33
CA PRO A 11 9.15 -10.02 23.63
C PRO A 11 10.33 -10.92 23.92
N ASP A 12 11.33 -10.37 24.64
CA ASP A 12 12.51 -11.12 24.96
C ASP A 12 12.17 -12.33 25.83
N ALA A 13 12.77 -13.45 25.42
CA ALA A 13 13.06 -14.64 26.20
C ALA A 13 11.95 -15.25 27.07
N GLY A 14 10.79 -14.64 27.18
CA GLY A 14 9.66 -15.19 27.92
C GLY A 14 8.57 -15.68 26.97
N GLN A 15 8.49 -16.98 26.77
CA GLN A 15 7.35 -17.66 26.13
C GLN A 15 6.00 -17.13 26.69
N ALA A 16 5.98 -16.73 27.99
CA ALA A 16 4.85 -16.16 28.68
C ALA A 16 4.33 -14.83 28.07
N LEU A 17 5.21 -13.89 27.70
CA LEU A 17 4.79 -12.61 27.14
C LEU A 17 4.21 -12.76 25.73
N ALA A 18 4.85 -13.55 24.88
CA ALA A 18 4.32 -13.86 23.55
C ALA A 18 2.96 -14.55 23.64
N LEU A 19 2.78 -15.46 24.60
CA LEU A 19 1.52 -16.13 24.88
C LEU A 19 0.45 -15.16 25.41
N ALA A 20 0.80 -14.20 26.28
CA ALA A 20 -0.14 -13.19 26.78
C ALA A 20 -0.67 -12.31 25.65
N LEU A 21 0.21 -11.85 24.74
CA LEU A 21 -0.18 -11.08 23.56
C LEU A 21 -1.05 -11.90 22.59
N GLU A 22 -0.69 -13.16 22.35
CA GLU A 22 -1.46 -14.07 21.49
C GLU A 22 -2.85 -14.34 22.07
N ARG A 23 -2.91 -14.69 23.36
CA ARG A 23 -4.18 -14.93 24.07
C ARG A 23 -5.07 -13.69 24.02
N THR A 24 -4.48 -12.51 24.20
CA THR A 24 -5.22 -11.25 24.08
C THR A 24 -5.83 -11.08 22.70
N LEU A 25 -5.05 -11.29 21.62
CA LEU A 25 -5.60 -11.24 20.26
C LEU A 25 -6.73 -12.24 20.04
N HIS A 26 -6.63 -13.45 20.58
CA HIS A 26 -7.67 -14.47 20.45
C HIS A 26 -8.96 -14.06 21.18
N VAL A 27 -8.87 -13.67 22.44
CA VAL A 27 -10.03 -13.28 23.26
C VAL A 27 -10.74 -12.05 22.68
N VAL A 28 -10.00 -11.00 22.30
CA VAL A 28 -10.62 -9.81 21.73
C VAL A 28 -11.23 -10.05 20.36
N ASN A 29 -10.71 -11.00 19.56
CA ASN A 29 -11.30 -11.33 18.26
C ASN A 29 -12.47 -12.30 18.37
N GLU A 30 -12.50 -13.16 19.37
CA GLU A 30 -13.67 -13.96 19.72
C GLU A 30 -14.83 -13.05 20.18
N ALA A 31 -14.54 -12.10 21.07
CA ALA A 31 -15.47 -11.06 21.48
C ALA A 31 -15.97 -10.22 20.28
N ALA A 32 -15.06 -9.85 19.36
CA ALA A 32 -15.43 -9.13 18.13
C ALA A 32 -16.35 -9.95 17.21
N ASN A 33 -16.17 -11.27 17.14
CA ASN A 33 -17.06 -12.15 16.38
C ASN A 33 -18.46 -12.19 17.00
N TRP A 34 -18.57 -12.26 18.32
CA TRP A 34 -19.84 -12.18 19.00
C TRP A 34 -20.52 -10.82 18.78
N VAL A 35 -19.82 -9.72 18.98
CA VAL A 35 -20.34 -8.36 18.71
C VAL A 35 -20.77 -8.21 17.26
N SER A 36 -20.04 -8.84 16.33
CA SER A 36 -20.38 -8.83 14.91
C SER A 36 -21.67 -9.57 14.59
N ALA A 37 -21.95 -10.66 15.30
CA ALA A 37 -23.23 -11.37 15.18
C ALA A 37 -24.38 -10.47 15.67
N VAL A 38 -24.25 -9.89 16.86
CA VAL A 38 -25.23 -8.93 17.40
C VAL A 38 -25.47 -7.74 16.44
N ALA A 39 -24.38 -7.17 15.89
CA ALA A 39 -24.49 -6.08 14.93
C ALA A 39 -25.20 -6.50 13.62
N PHE A 40 -25.02 -7.72 13.19
CA PHE A 40 -25.68 -8.27 12.00
C PHE A 40 -27.18 -8.48 12.24
N ASP A 41 -27.54 -9.11 13.35
CA ASP A 41 -28.91 -9.45 13.70
C ASP A 41 -29.79 -8.21 13.95
N HIS A 42 -29.22 -7.18 14.58
CA HIS A 42 -29.93 -5.92 14.87
C HIS A 42 -29.78 -4.85 13.78
N GLY A 43 -29.00 -5.09 12.72
CA GLY A 43 -28.77 -4.10 11.66
C GLY A 43 -28.11 -2.79 12.14
N VAL A 44 -27.39 -2.83 13.25
CA VAL A 44 -26.94 -1.64 14.01
C VAL A 44 -25.77 -0.94 13.32
N PRO A 45 -25.94 0.30 12.84
CA PRO A 45 -24.89 1.03 12.14
C PRO A 45 -24.01 1.90 13.03
N HIS A 46 -24.47 2.31 14.23
CA HIS A 46 -23.80 3.28 15.10
C HIS A 46 -23.12 2.65 16.31
N VAL A 47 -21.95 3.18 16.70
CA VAL A 47 -21.17 2.70 17.87
C VAL A 47 -21.99 2.79 19.15
N TYR A 48 -22.73 3.88 19.32
CA TYR A 48 -23.53 4.12 20.53
C TYR A 48 -24.60 3.05 20.73
N GLU A 49 -25.38 2.73 19.70
CA GLU A 49 -26.40 1.70 19.76
C GLU A 49 -25.80 0.31 20.00
N LEU A 50 -24.75 -0.02 19.25
CA LEU A 50 -24.05 -1.30 19.42
C LEU A 50 -23.49 -1.46 20.84
N ARG A 51 -23.04 -0.35 21.45
CA ARG A 51 -22.57 -0.32 22.85
C ARG A 51 -23.67 -0.69 23.82
N LYS A 52 -24.90 -0.17 23.66
CA LYS A 52 -26.03 -0.51 24.53
C LYS A 52 -26.27 -2.03 24.57
N HIS A 53 -26.19 -2.71 23.42
CA HIS A 53 -26.46 -4.12 23.30
C HIS A 53 -25.29 -5.02 23.72
N THR A 54 -24.05 -4.51 23.74
CA THR A 54 -22.90 -5.41 23.84
C THR A 54 -21.93 -5.10 24.98
N TYR A 55 -21.93 -3.87 25.53
CA TYR A 55 -20.90 -3.47 26.48
C TYR A 55 -20.94 -4.25 27.79
N ALA A 56 -22.14 -4.45 28.39
CA ALA A 56 -22.30 -5.17 29.65
C ALA A 56 -21.79 -6.61 29.53
N GLU A 57 -22.17 -7.29 28.45
CA GLU A 57 -21.74 -8.67 28.17
C GLU A 57 -20.22 -8.76 27.91
N LEU A 58 -19.63 -7.79 27.22
CA LEU A 58 -18.16 -7.75 27.06
C LEU A 58 -17.44 -7.60 28.39
N LYS A 59 -18.02 -6.85 29.32
CA LYS A 59 -17.50 -6.71 30.68
C LYS A 59 -17.62 -8.02 31.46
N SER A 60 -18.76 -8.73 31.38
CA SER A 60 -18.96 -10.03 32.03
C SER A 60 -18.00 -11.10 31.52
N ARG A 61 -17.57 -11.02 30.24
CA ARG A 61 -16.53 -11.85 29.63
C ARG A 61 -15.09 -11.48 30.05
N GLY A 62 -14.93 -10.58 31.00
CA GLY A 62 -13.62 -10.20 31.56
C GLY A 62 -12.84 -9.17 30.76
N LEU A 63 -13.44 -8.51 29.78
CA LEU A 63 -12.78 -7.43 29.05
C LEU A 63 -12.76 -6.13 29.89
N GLY A 64 -11.60 -5.48 30.00
CA GLY A 64 -11.49 -4.15 30.58
C GLY A 64 -12.35 -3.13 29.80
N ALA A 65 -12.78 -2.07 30.47
CA ALA A 65 -13.70 -1.06 29.88
C ALA A 65 -13.21 -0.55 28.51
N GLN A 66 -11.94 -0.18 28.42
CA GLN A 66 -11.37 0.35 27.19
C GLN A 66 -11.24 -0.72 26.10
N ALA A 67 -10.86 -1.94 26.47
CA ALA A 67 -10.79 -3.04 25.52
C ALA A 67 -12.16 -3.41 24.93
N ALA A 68 -13.23 -3.38 25.75
CA ALA A 68 -14.59 -3.57 25.29
C ALA A 68 -15.00 -2.49 24.27
N GLN A 69 -14.68 -1.21 24.54
CA GLN A 69 -14.94 -0.12 23.60
C GLN A 69 -14.17 -0.28 22.28
N HIS A 70 -12.91 -0.69 22.34
CA HIS A 70 -12.10 -0.96 21.13
C HIS A 70 -12.69 -2.12 20.30
N VAL A 71 -13.20 -3.16 20.94
CA VAL A 71 -13.87 -4.26 20.25
C VAL A 71 -15.12 -3.77 19.51
N ILE A 72 -15.98 -2.99 20.18
CA ILE A 72 -17.19 -2.42 19.58
C ILE A 72 -16.85 -1.51 18.40
N LYS A 73 -15.89 -0.59 18.58
CA LYS A 73 -15.42 0.31 17.52
C LYS A 73 -14.87 -0.46 16.33
N LYS A 74 -14.02 -1.46 16.57
CA LYS A 74 -13.43 -2.31 15.53
C LYS A 74 -14.50 -3.00 14.67
N VAL A 75 -15.55 -3.52 15.29
CA VAL A 75 -16.67 -4.17 14.57
C VAL A 75 -17.41 -3.14 13.74
N ARG A 76 -17.76 -2.00 14.29
CA ARG A 76 -18.44 -0.92 13.57
C ARG A 76 -17.61 -0.46 12.36
N ASP A 77 -16.31 -0.27 12.51
CA ASP A 77 -15.42 0.18 11.46
C ASP A 77 -15.31 -0.87 10.34
N ALA A 78 -15.38 -2.16 10.67
CA ALA A 78 -15.45 -3.24 9.70
C ALA A 78 -16.75 -3.18 8.87
N TYR A 79 -17.90 -2.94 9.50
CA TYR A 79 -19.17 -2.76 8.78
C TYR A 79 -19.20 -1.47 7.95
N THR A 80 -18.62 -0.37 8.44
CA THR A 80 -18.45 0.86 7.66
C THR A 80 -17.61 0.60 6.41
N THR A 81 -16.51 -0.13 6.55
CA THR A 81 -15.65 -0.53 5.43
C THR A 81 -16.40 -1.44 4.45
N LEU A 82 -17.24 -2.37 4.93
CA LEU A 82 -18.08 -3.20 4.06
C LEU A 82 -19.04 -2.34 3.24
N LYS A 83 -19.76 -1.40 3.89
CA LYS A 83 -20.67 -0.46 3.20
C LYS A 83 -19.94 0.39 2.17
N ALA A 84 -18.77 0.91 2.48
CA ALA A 84 -17.95 1.67 1.55
C ALA A 84 -17.51 0.83 0.33
N ASN A 85 -17.09 -0.43 0.55
CA ASN A 85 -16.75 -1.36 -0.53
C ASN A 85 -17.93 -1.71 -1.43
N VAL A 86 -19.14 -1.83 -0.87
CA VAL A 86 -20.37 -2.03 -1.63
C VAL A 86 -20.65 -0.81 -2.51
N ARG A 87 -20.60 0.41 -1.94
CA ARG A 87 -20.84 1.67 -2.68
C ARG A 87 -19.82 1.86 -3.81
N ALA A 88 -18.55 1.57 -3.55
CA ALA A 88 -17.47 1.68 -4.54
C ALA A 88 -17.49 0.56 -5.60
N GLY A 89 -18.45 -0.39 -5.57
CA GLY A 89 -18.52 -1.50 -6.52
C GLY A 89 -17.42 -2.56 -6.36
N ASN A 90 -16.59 -2.49 -5.32
CA ASN A 90 -15.47 -3.41 -5.09
C ASN A 90 -15.92 -4.88 -4.89
N LEU A 91 -17.17 -5.11 -4.52
CA LEU A 91 -17.77 -6.42 -4.34
C LEU A 91 -18.57 -6.90 -5.56
N GLY A 92 -18.61 -6.13 -6.63
CA GLY A 92 -19.36 -6.40 -7.85
C GLY A 92 -20.76 -5.78 -7.85
N LYS A 93 -21.51 -6.02 -8.93
CA LYS A 93 -22.88 -5.52 -9.10
C LYS A 93 -23.83 -6.12 -8.03
N PRO A 94 -24.98 -5.45 -7.74
CA PRO A 94 -26.05 -6.06 -6.96
C PRO A 94 -26.37 -7.48 -7.47
N GLY A 95 -26.60 -8.44 -6.56
CA GLY A 95 -26.84 -9.84 -6.90
C GLY A 95 -25.60 -10.67 -7.26
N SER A 96 -24.41 -10.10 -7.37
CA SER A 96 -23.19 -10.88 -7.62
C SER A 96 -22.89 -11.83 -6.45
N ARG A 97 -22.43 -13.06 -6.74
CA ARG A 97 -22.11 -14.09 -5.74
C ARG A 97 -21.17 -13.56 -4.63
N ARG A 98 -20.25 -12.68 -4.98
CA ARG A 98 -19.29 -12.12 -4.03
C ARG A 98 -19.96 -11.15 -3.07
N ARG A 99 -20.87 -10.29 -3.57
CA ARG A 99 -21.62 -9.33 -2.78
C ARG A 99 -22.63 -10.04 -1.88
N LEU A 100 -23.45 -10.93 -2.43
CA LEU A 100 -24.40 -11.74 -1.67
C LEU A 100 -23.71 -12.49 -0.53
N LYS A 101 -22.54 -13.12 -0.80
CA LYS A 101 -21.77 -13.82 0.24
C LYS A 101 -21.26 -12.89 1.35
N ALA A 102 -20.95 -11.63 1.05
CA ALA A 102 -20.47 -10.67 2.03
C ALA A 102 -21.60 -10.08 2.86
N GLU A 103 -22.81 -9.94 2.28
CA GLU A 103 -24.00 -9.36 2.92
C GLU A 103 -24.82 -10.41 3.70
N ALA A 104 -24.70 -11.71 3.38
CA ALA A 104 -25.52 -12.78 3.94
C ALA A 104 -25.08 -13.29 5.33
N LYS A 105 -24.03 -12.77 5.93
CA LYS A 105 -23.50 -13.28 7.20
C LYS A 105 -22.71 -12.23 7.96
N PRO A 106 -22.57 -12.38 9.30
CA PRO A 106 -21.71 -11.52 10.11
C PRO A 106 -20.27 -11.46 9.62
N ILE A 107 -19.62 -10.33 9.81
CA ILE A 107 -18.20 -10.17 9.51
C ILE A 107 -17.38 -11.01 10.49
N ALA A 108 -16.57 -11.93 9.97
CA ALA A 108 -15.74 -12.81 10.79
C ALA A 108 -14.32 -12.27 10.95
N PHE A 109 -13.87 -12.12 12.17
CA PHE A 109 -12.52 -11.76 12.54
C PHE A 109 -11.68 -13.02 12.78
N ARG A 110 -10.49 -13.07 12.19
CA ARG A 110 -9.52 -14.16 12.46
C ARG A 110 -8.97 -13.99 13.89
N ALA A 111 -8.63 -15.08 14.55
CA ALA A 111 -8.10 -15.07 15.90
C ALA A 111 -6.91 -14.09 16.09
N GLU A 112 -6.06 -13.94 15.07
CA GLU A 112 -4.91 -13.02 15.07
C GLU A 112 -5.20 -11.72 14.27
N ALA A 113 -6.46 -11.29 14.14
CA ALA A 113 -6.76 -10.01 13.49
C ALA A 113 -6.23 -8.85 14.36
N ALA A 114 -5.86 -7.74 13.70
CA ALA A 114 -5.33 -6.57 14.38
C ALA A 114 -6.24 -6.09 15.52
N GLN A 115 -5.64 -5.66 16.62
CA GLN A 115 -6.34 -5.05 17.75
C GLN A 115 -5.88 -3.62 17.93
N PRO A 116 -6.78 -2.63 17.84
CA PRO A 116 -6.45 -1.24 18.11
C PRO A 116 -6.25 -1.02 19.61
N TYR A 117 -5.31 -0.16 19.94
CA TYR A 117 -5.01 0.32 21.28
C TYR A 117 -4.86 1.85 21.25
N ASP A 118 -5.51 2.51 22.17
CA ASP A 118 -5.26 3.90 22.49
C ASP A 118 -4.18 4.06 23.58
N ASP A 119 -3.88 5.28 23.99
CA ASP A 119 -2.83 5.58 24.96
C ASP A 119 -3.17 5.09 26.40
N ARG A 120 -4.43 4.71 26.68
CA ARG A 120 -4.84 4.06 27.95
C ARG A 120 -4.41 2.58 27.98
N CYS A 121 -4.42 1.94 26.82
CA CYS A 121 -4.07 0.53 26.68
C CYS A 121 -2.64 0.30 26.21
N LEU A 122 -2.01 1.29 25.59
CA LEU A 122 -0.65 1.26 25.06
C LEU A 122 0.09 2.53 25.44
N SER A 123 1.21 2.43 26.13
CA SER A 123 2.10 3.55 26.37
C SER A 123 3.48 3.30 25.79
N TRP A 124 4.06 4.36 25.22
CA TRP A 124 5.36 4.33 24.56
C TRP A 124 6.40 4.99 25.46
N GLN A 125 7.52 4.29 25.69
CA GLN A 125 8.72 4.80 26.35
C GLN A 125 9.82 4.89 25.31
N TYR A 126 9.84 5.98 24.57
CA TYR A 126 10.71 6.15 23.40
C TYR A 126 12.19 6.11 23.73
N ASP A 127 12.60 6.76 24.83
CA ASP A 127 14.00 6.84 25.28
C ASP A 127 14.54 5.47 25.71
N ALA A 128 13.68 4.68 26.36
CA ALA A 128 13.99 3.31 26.76
C ALA A 128 13.83 2.29 25.60
N GLY A 129 13.26 2.68 24.47
CA GLY A 129 12.95 1.78 23.37
C GLY A 129 11.93 0.70 23.72
N THR A 130 11.01 0.98 24.65
CA THR A 130 10.03 0.01 25.16
C THR A 130 8.59 0.52 25.02
N VAL A 131 7.64 -0.43 25.13
CA VAL A 131 6.22 -0.13 25.27
C VAL A 131 5.61 -0.90 26.42
N SER A 132 4.51 -0.37 26.97
CA SER A 132 3.68 -1.10 27.94
C SER A 132 2.31 -1.31 27.31
N VAL A 133 1.86 -2.56 27.27
CA VAL A 133 0.63 -2.98 26.54
C VAL A 133 -0.33 -3.65 27.52
N TRP A 134 -1.58 -3.27 27.48
CA TRP A 134 -2.65 -3.97 28.16
C TRP A 134 -2.87 -5.36 27.50
N THR A 135 -3.02 -6.38 28.33
CA THR A 135 -3.38 -7.74 27.92
C THR A 135 -4.54 -8.25 28.79
N VAL A 136 -5.20 -9.31 28.38
CA VAL A 136 -6.25 -9.98 29.18
C VAL A 136 -5.71 -10.58 30.49
N GLN A 137 -4.39 -10.66 30.65
CA GLN A 137 -3.71 -11.12 31.87
C GLN A 137 -3.15 -9.94 32.71
N GLY A 138 -3.51 -8.70 32.37
CA GLY A 138 -2.96 -7.50 32.99
C GLY A 138 -2.04 -6.72 32.06
N ARG A 139 -1.54 -5.59 32.55
CA ARG A 139 -0.62 -4.73 31.81
C ARG A 139 0.80 -5.30 31.83
N VAL A 140 1.36 -5.56 30.69
CA VAL A 140 2.76 -5.94 30.52
C VAL A 140 3.59 -4.70 30.22
N LYS A 141 4.64 -4.48 31.04
CA LYS A 141 5.53 -3.32 30.96
C LYS A 141 6.84 -3.67 30.26
N ASN A 142 7.53 -2.65 29.78
CA ASN A 142 8.91 -2.70 29.27
C ASN A 142 9.14 -3.74 28.16
N ILE A 143 8.19 -3.86 27.22
CA ILE A 143 8.36 -4.70 26.05
C ILE A 143 9.28 -3.96 25.04
N PRO A 144 10.49 -4.48 24.76
CA PRO A 144 11.37 -3.83 23.80
C PRO A 144 10.79 -3.83 22.40
N PHE A 145 11.06 -2.76 21.63
CA PHE A 145 10.73 -2.71 20.23
C PHE A 145 11.92 -2.31 19.37
N ALA A 146 11.90 -2.73 18.10
CA ALA A 146 12.92 -2.37 17.12
C ALA A 146 12.29 -1.61 15.94
N CYS A 147 12.94 -0.50 15.59
CA CYS A 147 12.65 0.26 14.37
C CYS A 147 13.92 0.99 13.89
N SER A 148 13.85 1.63 12.71
CA SER A 148 14.96 2.47 12.26
C SER A 148 14.99 3.80 13.03
N PRO A 149 16.15 4.49 13.14
CA PRO A 149 16.25 5.81 13.80
C PRO A 149 15.25 6.83 13.21
N SER A 150 15.08 6.85 11.88
CA SER A 150 14.11 7.74 11.22
C SER A 150 12.64 7.41 11.58
N ALA A 151 12.32 6.13 11.77
CA ALA A 151 10.99 5.72 12.22
C ALA A 151 10.76 6.11 13.68
N LEU A 152 11.77 5.96 14.54
CA LEU A 152 11.70 6.39 15.94
C LEU A 152 11.43 7.90 16.03
N LYS A 153 12.21 8.72 15.32
CA LYS A 153 11.99 10.17 15.26
C LYS A 153 10.58 10.52 14.81
N THR A 154 10.08 9.85 13.75
CA THR A 154 8.71 10.08 13.26
C THR A 154 7.64 9.70 14.30
N LEU A 155 7.87 8.64 15.09
CA LEU A 155 6.95 8.26 16.17
C LEU A 155 6.95 9.28 17.31
N GLN A 156 8.12 9.72 17.73
CA GLN A 156 8.29 10.71 18.81
C GLN A 156 7.59 12.04 18.48
N GLU A 157 7.79 12.53 17.26
CA GLU A 157 7.34 13.85 16.84
C GLU A 157 5.89 13.87 16.34
N HIS A 158 5.41 12.78 15.74
CA HIS A 158 4.21 12.82 14.91
C HIS A 158 3.19 11.71 15.16
N ARG A 159 3.41 10.81 16.14
CA ARG A 159 2.42 9.77 16.44
C ARG A 159 1.13 10.41 16.98
N GLN A 160 0.00 9.98 16.43
CA GLN A 160 -1.32 10.40 16.87
C GLN A 160 -2.28 9.22 16.97
N GLY A 161 -3.08 9.24 18.01
CA GLY A 161 -4.21 8.33 18.18
C GLY A 161 -3.80 6.87 18.40
N GLU A 162 -4.64 5.98 17.89
CA GLU A 162 -4.54 4.55 18.12
C GLU A 162 -3.35 3.91 17.36
N SER A 163 -2.85 2.82 17.93
CA SER A 163 -1.88 1.93 17.30
C SER A 163 -2.42 0.51 17.28
N ASP A 164 -2.20 -0.22 16.20
CA ASP A 164 -2.68 -1.59 16.05
C ASP A 164 -1.63 -2.61 16.49
N LEU A 165 -1.98 -3.50 17.41
CA LEU A 165 -1.22 -4.73 17.67
C LEU A 165 -1.54 -5.75 16.58
N VAL A 166 -0.51 -6.23 15.89
CA VAL A 166 -0.64 -7.18 14.78
C VAL A 166 0.34 -8.32 14.94
N ARG A 167 -0.12 -9.57 14.76
CA ARG A 167 0.76 -10.74 14.65
C ARG A 167 0.90 -11.16 13.18
N ARG A 168 2.13 -11.27 12.70
CA ARG A 168 2.44 -11.74 11.34
C ARG A 168 3.58 -12.74 11.37
N ASP A 169 3.33 -13.94 10.92
CA ASP A 169 4.35 -15.02 10.86
C ASP A 169 5.00 -15.31 12.23
N GLY A 170 4.21 -15.28 13.31
CA GLY A 170 4.68 -15.48 14.67
C GLY A 170 5.35 -14.27 15.32
N VAL A 171 5.51 -13.16 14.59
CA VAL A 171 6.14 -11.93 15.11
C VAL A 171 5.06 -10.88 15.37
N PHE A 172 5.16 -10.21 16.52
CA PHE A 172 4.30 -9.10 16.88
C PHE A 172 4.85 -7.78 16.38
N TYR A 173 3.94 -6.93 15.94
CA TYR A 173 4.23 -5.56 15.48
C TYR A 173 3.20 -4.61 16.07
N LEU A 174 3.63 -3.38 16.36
CA LEU A 174 2.74 -2.24 16.51
C LEU A 174 2.77 -1.44 15.21
N ILE A 175 1.60 -1.06 14.77
CA ILE A 175 1.40 -0.23 13.59
C ILE A 175 0.80 1.09 14.10
N ALA A 176 1.61 2.14 14.15
CA ALA A 176 1.23 3.45 14.63
C ALA A 176 0.92 4.39 13.48
N THR A 177 -0.14 5.16 13.61
CA THR A 177 -0.46 6.27 12.70
C THR A 177 0.31 7.51 13.15
N CYS A 178 0.97 8.17 12.19
CA CYS A 178 1.69 9.42 12.42
C CYS A 178 1.14 10.49 11.47
N GLU A 179 0.94 11.70 11.97
CA GLU A 179 0.54 12.85 11.17
C GLU A 179 1.74 13.76 10.94
N VAL A 180 2.41 13.54 9.81
CA VAL A 180 3.62 14.27 9.44
C VAL A 180 3.22 15.50 8.64
N PRO A 181 3.77 16.69 8.93
CA PRO A 181 3.54 17.87 8.10
C PRO A 181 3.99 17.59 6.66
N GLU A 182 3.25 18.15 5.71
CA GLU A 182 3.65 18.14 4.31
C GLU A 182 4.68 19.25 4.12
N ALA A 183 5.75 18.97 3.40
CA ALA A 183 6.69 20.01 3.02
C ALA A 183 5.98 21.00 2.07
N GLU A 184 6.33 22.27 2.19
CA GLU A 184 5.88 23.29 1.26
C GLU A 184 6.31 22.91 -0.15
N ARG A 185 5.36 23.02 -1.10
CA ARG A 185 5.65 22.69 -2.50
C ARG A 185 6.47 23.81 -3.12
N HIS A 186 7.59 23.44 -3.72
CA HIS A 186 8.35 24.38 -4.52
C HIS A 186 7.71 24.56 -5.92
N GLU A 187 7.93 25.72 -6.52
CA GLU A 187 7.58 25.98 -7.92
C GLU A 187 8.62 25.32 -8.84
N PRO A 188 8.24 24.33 -9.64
CA PRO A 188 9.17 23.62 -10.50
C PRO A 188 9.45 24.41 -11.78
N GLY A 189 10.72 24.65 -12.08
CA GLY A 189 11.14 25.23 -13.36
C GLY A 189 11.02 24.26 -14.55
N ARG A 190 10.91 22.95 -14.26
CA ARG A 190 10.78 21.85 -15.25
C ARG A 190 10.21 20.61 -14.60
N PHE A 191 9.80 19.65 -15.42
CA PHE A 191 9.31 18.35 -14.96
C PHE A 191 10.20 17.19 -15.38
N ILE A 192 10.39 16.23 -14.49
CA ILE A 192 10.95 14.92 -14.81
C ILE A 192 9.79 14.01 -15.22
N GLY A 193 9.73 13.69 -16.50
CA GLY A 193 8.76 12.69 -17.01
C GLY A 193 9.23 11.27 -16.69
N VAL A 194 8.32 10.43 -16.21
CA VAL A 194 8.61 9.04 -15.85
C VAL A 194 7.73 8.10 -16.65
N ASP A 195 8.34 7.38 -17.57
CA ASP A 195 7.70 6.27 -18.29
C ASP A 195 7.81 4.99 -17.47
N LEU A 196 6.69 4.29 -17.24
CA LEU A 196 6.60 3.06 -16.47
C LEU A 196 6.39 1.85 -17.39
N GLY A 197 7.40 1.01 -17.53
CA GLY A 197 7.42 -0.09 -18.46
C GLY A 197 7.69 -1.48 -17.85
N ILE A 198 7.60 -2.51 -18.70
CA ILE A 198 7.88 -3.92 -18.32
C ILE A 198 9.37 -4.25 -18.52
N ALA A 199 10.00 -3.73 -19.56
CA ALA A 199 11.41 -3.95 -19.89
C ALA A 199 12.33 -3.12 -18.99
N ALA A 200 12.12 -1.81 -18.96
CA ALA A 200 12.56 -0.93 -17.91
C ALA A 200 11.36 -0.63 -16.99
N ILE A 201 11.56 -0.70 -15.68
CA ILE A 201 10.47 -0.51 -14.70
C ILE A 201 10.06 0.96 -14.66
N ALA A 202 11.05 1.83 -14.75
CA ALA A 202 10.89 3.27 -14.87
C ALA A 202 12.04 3.81 -15.71
N THR A 203 11.74 4.73 -16.63
CA THR A 203 12.71 5.52 -17.38
C THR A 203 12.38 6.98 -17.20
N THR A 204 13.33 7.80 -16.76
CA THR A 204 13.13 9.24 -16.60
C THR A 204 13.60 10.02 -17.82
N SER A 205 13.06 11.21 -18.04
CA SER A 205 13.49 12.14 -19.08
C SER A 205 14.94 12.63 -18.89
N THR A 206 15.45 12.54 -17.66
CA THR A 206 16.82 12.87 -17.27
C THR A 206 17.83 11.75 -17.53
N GLY A 207 17.36 10.55 -17.90
CA GLY A 207 18.21 9.42 -18.29
C GLY A 207 18.34 8.30 -17.26
N TYR A 208 17.80 8.45 -16.04
CA TYR A 208 17.74 7.33 -15.11
C TYR A 208 16.86 6.20 -15.67
N GLN A 209 17.37 4.98 -15.59
CA GLN A 209 16.65 3.79 -16.02
C GLN A 209 16.72 2.69 -14.97
N ALA A 210 15.59 2.34 -14.40
CA ALA A 210 15.45 1.18 -13.52
C ALA A 210 15.31 -0.10 -14.36
N ALA A 211 16.42 -0.80 -14.58
CA ALA A 211 16.45 -2.00 -15.41
C ALA A 211 15.56 -3.12 -14.87
N GLY A 212 14.63 -3.59 -15.70
CA GLY A 212 13.72 -4.70 -15.36
C GLY A 212 14.34 -6.10 -15.48
N ARG A 213 15.52 -6.22 -16.09
CA ARG A 213 16.13 -7.50 -16.48
C ARG A 213 16.32 -8.46 -15.29
N GLY A 214 16.91 -8.00 -14.19
CA GLY A 214 17.12 -8.80 -12.98
C GLY A 214 15.79 -9.23 -12.34
N LEU A 215 14.85 -8.31 -12.25
CA LEU A 215 13.52 -8.54 -11.69
C LEU A 215 12.71 -9.52 -12.56
N ASN A 216 12.75 -9.37 -13.87
CA ASN A 216 12.06 -10.28 -14.80
C ASN A 216 12.64 -11.70 -14.75
N ARG A 217 13.97 -11.84 -14.58
CA ARG A 217 14.64 -13.14 -14.35
C ARG A 217 14.17 -13.76 -13.03
N HIS A 218 14.15 -12.99 -11.96
CA HIS A 218 13.62 -13.43 -10.66
C HIS A 218 12.16 -13.91 -10.79
N ARG A 219 11.29 -13.15 -11.45
CA ARG A 219 9.89 -13.50 -11.69
C ARG A 219 9.72 -14.78 -12.50
N LYS A 220 10.49 -14.95 -13.59
CA LYS A 220 10.45 -16.19 -14.39
C LYS A 220 10.76 -17.41 -13.51
N ARG A 221 11.81 -17.33 -12.68
CA ARG A 221 12.16 -18.40 -11.72
C ARG A 221 11.04 -18.66 -10.71
N GLN A 222 10.45 -17.60 -10.15
CA GLN A 222 9.34 -17.73 -9.20
C GLN A 222 8.09 -18.35 -9.86
N LEU A 223 7.79 -17.98 -11.10
CA LEU A 223 6.65 -18.53 -11.85
C LEU A 223 6.83 -20.03 -12.11
N GLN A 224 8.02 -20.46 -12.55
CA GLN A 224 8.33 -21.87 -12.77
C GLN A 224 8.18 -22.70 -11.50
N LEU A 225 8.70 -22.18 -10.39
CA LEU A 225 8.62 -22.86 -9.10
C LEU A 225 7.18 -22.89 -8.57
N ARG A 226 6.42 -21.82 -8.78
CA ARG A 226 4.98 -21.79 -8.46
C ARG A 226 4.23 -22.88 -9.22
N ARG A 227 4.47 -23.03 -10.51
CA ARG A 227 3.86 -24.10 -11.34
C ARG A 227 4.22 -25.50 -10.79
N LYS A 228 5.50 -25.75 -10.46
CA LYS A 228 5.94 -27.02 -9.85
C LYS A 228 5.24 -27.31 -8.53
N LEU A 229 5.13 -26.32 -7.64
CA LEU A 229 4.48 -26.48 -6.34
C LEU A 229 2.96 -26.63 -6.47
N GLN A 230 2.33 -25.95 -7.43
CA GLN A 230 0.90 -26.11 -7.69
C GLN A 230 0.57 -27.51 -8.23
N LYS A 231 1.43 -28.06 -9.13
CA LYS A 231 1.28 -29.43 -9.64
C LYS A 231 1.36 -30.48 -8.52
N LYS A 232 2.22 -30.28 -7.51
CA LYS A 232 2.34 -31.20 -6.37
C LYS A 232 1.08 -31.25 -5.47
N GLY A 233 0.32 -30.15 -5.34
CA GLY A 233 -0.97 -30.09 -4.63
C GLY A 233 -0.94 -30.34 -3.11
N THR A 234 0.17 -30.81 -2.52
CA THR A 234 0.29 -31.23 -1.13
C THR A 234 0.13 -30.07 -0.13
N ARG A 235 -0.18 -30.37 1.13
CA ARG A 235 -0.27 -29.36 2.21
C ARG A 235 1.04 -28.61 2.40
N SER A 236 2.20 -29.28 2.32
CA SER A 236 3.53 -28.66 2.40
C SER A 236 3.79 -27.72 1.21
N ALA A 237 3.44 -28.11 -0.02
CA ALA A 237 3.54 -27.26 -1.19
C ALA A 237 2.66 -26.01 -1.07
N LYS A 238 1.43 -26.11 -0.53
CA LYS A 238 0.54 -24.98 -0.27
C LYS A 238 1.14 -24.01 0.77
N ARG A 239 1.73 -24.52 1.86
CA ARG A 239 2.44 -23.69 2.85
C ARG A 239 3.63 -22.96 2.23
N LEU A 240 4.43 -23.65 1.41
CA LEU A 240 5.58 -23.06 0.73
C LEU A 240 5.14 -21.99 -0.27
N LEU A 241 4.07 -22.21 -1.03
CA LEU A 241 3.47 -21.20 -1.94
C LEU A 241 3.07 -19.93 -1.17
N LYS A 242 2.42 -20.07 0.00
CA LYS A 242 2.03 -18.92 0.85
C LYS A 242 3.25 -18.12 1.31
N LYS A 243 4.32 -18.82 1.78
CA LYS A 243 5.59 -18.21 2.21
C LYS A 243 6.29 -17.47 1.07
N ARG A 244 6.33 -18.07 -0.14
CA ARG A 244 6.96 -17.48 -1.33
C ARG A 244 6.21 -16.25 -1.83
N ARG A 245 4.88 -16.30 -1.92
CA ARG A 245 4.06 -15.15 -2.30
C ARG A 245 4.37 -13.91 -1.46
N ARG A 246 4.60 -14.07 -0.16
CA ARG A 246 4.99 -12.98 0.74
C ARG A 246 6.39 -12.45 0.46
N ARG A 247 7.35 -13.33 0.12
CA ARG A 247 8.71 -12.93 -0.28
C ARG A 247 8.70 -12.13 -1.57
N GLU A 248 7.96 -12.59 -2.58
CA GLU A 248 7.82 -11.89 -3.87
C GLU A 248 7.23 -10.48 -3.67
N ARG A 249 6.16 -10.37 -2.86
CA ARG A 249 5.55 -9.07 -2.55
C ARG A 249 6.53 -8.12 -1.85
N ARG A 250 7.27 -8.61 -0.85
CA ARG A 250 8.27 -7.78 -0.15
C ARG A 250 9.41 -7.36 -1.08
N HIS A 251 9.90 -8.24 -1.91
CA HIS A 251 10.94 -7.92 -2.89
C HIS A 251 10.47 -6.84 -3.87
N ALA A 252 9.28 -6.99 -4.44
CA ALA A 252 8.70 -6.00 -5.35
C ALA A 252 8.50 -4.64 -4.66
N ALA A 253 7.96 -4.62 -3.44
CA ALA A 253 7.80 -3.38 -2.68
C ALA A 253 9.14 -2.71 -2.37
N ASN A 254 10.18 -3.47 -1.99
CA ASN A 254 11.51 -2.94 -1.75
C ASN A 254 12.11 -2.30 -3.00
N GLN A 255 11.99 -2.96 -4.17
CA GLN A 255 12.45 -2.39 -5.44
C GLN A 255 11.69 -1.10 -5.77
N ASN A 256 10.37 -1.08 -5.61
CA ASN A 256 9.57 0.11 -5.82
C ASN A 256 9.97 1.26 -4.87
N HIS A 257 10.30 0.95 -3.61
CA HIS A 257 10.78 1.96 -2.66
C HIS A 257 12.12 2.57 -3.07
N ILE A 258 13.05 1.76 -3.60
CA ILE A 258 14.36 2.23 -4.10
C ILE A 258 14.15 3.12 -5.32
N ILE A 259 13.40 2.65 -6.33
CA ILE A 259 13.13 3.42 -7.55
C ILE A 259 12.45 4.75 -7.23
N ALA A 260 11.38 4.72 -6.41
CA ALA A 260 10.67 5.92 -6.01
C ALA A 260 11.57 6.89 -5.24
N LYS A 261 12.46 6.40 -4.36
CA LYS A 261 13.43 7.25 -3.64
C LYS A 261 14.37 7.92 -4.62
N THR A 262 14.97 7.18 -5.57
CA THR A 262 15.90 7.74 -6.56
C THR A 262 15.25 8.85 -7.37
N ILE A 263 14.04 8.62 -7.91
CA ILE A 263 13.33 9.62 -8.73
C ILE A 263 13.00 10.87 -7.91
N VAL A 264 12.48 10.71 -6.68
CA VAL A 264 12.11 11.86 -5.84
C VAL A 264 13.33 12.64 -5.38
N THR A 265 14.42 11.96 -4.98
CA THR A 265 15.67 12.64 -4.59
C THR A 265 16.28 13.43 -5.76
N GLU A 266 16.19 12.91 -6.98
CA GLU A 266 16.62 13.65 -8.17
C GLU A 266 15.76 14.90 -8.41
N ALA A 267 14.44 14.76 -8.33
CA ALA A 267 13.51 15.87 -8.51
C ALA A 267 13.70 16.96 -7.43
N GLU A 268 13.86 16.57 -6.17
CA GLU A 268 14.17 17.46 -5.05
C GLU A 268 15.47 18.22 -5.28
N ARG A 269 16.56 17.51 -5.60
CA ARG A 269 17.89 18.10 -5.85
C ARG A 269 17.91 19.07 -7.03
N THR A 270 17.06 18.86 -8.03
CA THR A 270 17.01 19.68 -9.26
C THR A 270 15.84 20.67 -9.27
N SER A 271 15.14 20.84 -8.13
CA SER A 271 13.93 21.67 -8.01
C SER A 271 12.93 21.42 -9.15
N SER A 272 12.78 20.15 -9.55
CA SER A 272 11.90 19.72 -10.64
C SER A 272 10.60 19.13 -10.10
N GLY A 273 9.51 19.29 -10.83
CA GLY A 273 8.30 18.49 -10.62
C GLY A 273 8.46 17.08 -11.20
N ILE A 274 7.53 16.19 -10.89
CA ILE A 274 7.47 14.83 -11.45
C ILE A 274 6.17 14.69 -12.26
N SER A 275 6.29 14.22 -13.50
CA SER A 275 5.14 13.91 -14.35
C SER A 275 5.03 12.40 -14.56
N LEU A 276 3.85 11.85 -14.31
CA LEU A 276 3.52 10.42 -14.43
C LEU A 276 2.31 10.25 -15.35
N GLU A 277 2.23 9.14 -16.07
CA GLU A 277 1.03 8.79 -16.81
C GLU A 277 -0.10 8.33 -15.87
N ASP A 278 -1.35 8.76 -16.13
CA ASP A 278 -2.52 8.21 -15.46
C ASP A 278 -2.87 6.83 -16.05
N LEU A 279 -2.30 5.81 -15.45
CA LEU A 279 -2.51 4.41 -15.85
C LEU A 279 -3.75 3.76 -15.20
N LYS A 280 -4.68 4.55 -14.64
CA LYS A 280 -5.93 4.01 -14.09
C LYS A 280 -6.72 3.27 -15.18
N GLY A 281 -7.12 2.04 -14.88
CA GLY A 281 -7.88 1.20 -15.83
C GLY A 281 -7.10 0.65 -17.02
N ILE A 282 -5.77 0.84 -17.10
CA ILE A 282 -4.95 0.33 -18.22
C ILE A 282 -5.11 -1.18 -18.43
N ARG A 283 -5.33 -1.95 -17.36
CA ARG A 283 -5.53 -3.41 -17.42
C ARG A 283 -6.80 -3.81 -18.20
N GLN A 284 -7.79 -2.93 -18.28
CA GLN A 284 -9.05 -3.15 -18.99
C GLN A 284 -8.98 -2.62 -20.42
N ARG A 285 -8.21 -1.58 -20.67
CA ARG A 285 -8.10 -0.89 -21.98
C ARG A 285 -7.12 -1.56 -22.94
N VAL A 286 -6.07 -2.23 -22.42
CA VAL A 286 -4.99 -2.77 -23.27
C VAL A 286 -5.24 -4.23 -23.63
N ARG A 287 -5.32 -4.52 -24.92
CA ARG A 287 -5.36 -5.89 -25.47
C ARG A 287 -3.94 -6.40 -25.68
N LEU A 288 -3.44 -7.24 -24.76
CA LEU A 288 -2.09 -7.82 -24.82
C LEU A 288 -2.14 -9.32 -25.06
N ARG A 289 -1.10 -9.85 -25.75
CA ARG A 289 -0.86 -11.30 -25.83
C ARG A 289 -0.63 -11.89 -24.44
N LYS A 290 -0.98 -13.16 -24.24
CA LYS A 290 -0.94 -13.83 -22.93
C LYS A 290 0.35 -13.61 -22.11
N PRO A 291 1.58 -13.73 -22.70
CA PRO A 291 2.82 -13.49 -21.95
C PRO A 291 2.96 -12.02 -21.45
N GLN A 292 2.62 -11.05 -22.29
CA GLN A 292 2.68 -9.63 -21.97
C GLN A 292 1.65 -9.25 -20.92
N ARG A 293 0.44 -9.82 -21.00
CA ARG A 293 -0.63 -9.65 -20.00
C ARG A 293 -0.18 -10.14 -18.63
N VAL A 294 0.44 -11.33 -18.53
CA VAL A 294 0.98 -11.85 -17.29
C VAL A 294 2.06 -10.92 -16.72
N ALA A 295 2.94 -10.38 -17.56
CA ALA A 295 3.95 -9.43 -17.14
C ALA A 295 3.33 -8.13 -16.61
N LEU A 296 2.39 -7.53 -17.33
CA LEU A 296 1.68 -6.32 -16.94
C LEU A 296 0.89 -6.51 -15.63
N HIS A 297 0.15 -7.62 -15.50
CA HIS A 297 -0.63 -7.92 -14.30
C HIS A 297 0.23 -8.28 -13.07
N SER A 298 1.47 -8.73 -13.29
CA SER A 298 2.37 -9.12 -12.20
C SER A 298 3.13 -7.94 -11.59
N TRP A 299 3.19 -6.79 -12.28
CA TRP A 299 3.88 -5.62 -11.78
C TRP A 299 2.95 -4.70 -10.99
N ALA A 300 3.46 -4.20 -9.89
CA ALA A 300 2.73 -3.28 -9.02
C ALA A 300 3.00 -1.81 -9.46
N PHE A 301 2.61 -1.45 -10.70
CA PHE A 301 2.76 -0.07 -11.19
C PHE A 301 2.06 0.93 -10.26
N ALA A 302 0.80 0.67 -9.89
CA ALA A 302 0.07 1.51 -8.95
C ALA A 302 0.86 1.72 -7.65
N GLN A 303 1.47 0.65 -7.08
CA GLN A 303 2.29 0.78 -5.88
C GLN A 303 3.52 1.68 -6.09
N LEU A 304 4.18 1.61 -7.27
CA LEU A 304 5.31 2.48 -7.59
C LEU A 304 4.86 3.93 -7.70
N THR A 305 3.77 4.17 -8.41
CA THR A 305 3.12 5.51 -8.52
C THR A 305 2.76 6.06 -7.14
N ASP A 306 2.11 5.25 -6.29
CA ASP A 306 1.77 5.64 -4.90
C ASP A 306 3.04 5.98 -4.09
N PHE A 307 4.12 5.19 -4.27
CA PHE A 307 5.38 5.43 -3.56
C PHE A 307 6.09 6.70 -4.03
N ILE A 308 6.04 7.03 -5.32
CA ILE A 308 6.54 8.29 -5.85
C ILE A 308 5.70 9.44 -5.27
N ALA A 309 4.37 9.36 -5.37
CA ALA A 309 3.47 10.42 -4.95
C ALA A 309 3.62 10.77 -3.46
N TYR A 310 3.61 9.76 -2.54
CA TYR A 310 3.73 10.08 -1.13
C TYR A 310 5.13 10.57 -0.73
N LYS A 311 6.20 10.06 -1.38
CA LYS A 311 7.57 10.53 -1.11
C LYS A 311 7.78 11.96 -1.63
N ALA A 312 7.28 12.25 -2.82
CA ALA A 312 7.31 13.58 -3.42
C ALA A 312 6.57 14.60 -2.52
N ARG A 313 5.37 14.25 -2.02
CA ARG A 313 4.62 15.09 -1.08
C ARG A 313 5.43 15.38 0.20
N ARG A 314 6.19 14.40 0.71
CA ARG A 314 7.06 14.60 1.88
C ARG A 314 8.25 15.53 1.60
N ALA A 315 8.73 15.56 0.36
CA ALA A 315 9.86 16.36 -0.08
C ALA A 315 9.43 17.72 -0.69
N GLY A 316 8.14 18.07 -0.69
CA GLY A 316 7.64 19.29 -1.32
C GLY A 316 7.74 19.28 -2.85
N VAL A 317 7.94 18.10 -3.46
CA VAL A 317 8.07 17.95 -4.92
C VAL A 317 6.67 17.85 -5.55
N PRO A 318 6.30 18.74 -6.48
CA PRO A 318 5.04 18.66 -7.20
C PRO A 318 4.96 17.41 -8.08
N VAL A 319 3.78 16.76 -8.08
CA VAL A 319 3.50 15.61 -8.96
C VAL A 319 2.26 15.88 -9.78
N VAL A 320 2.36 15.71 -11.08
CA VAL A 320 1.23 15.80 -12.01
C VAL A 320 1.01 14.48 -12.74
N PHE A 321 -0.26 14.20 -13.06
CA PHE A 321 -0.63 13.04 -13.85
C PHE A 321 -1.10 13.50 -15.23
N VAL A 322 -0.60 12.85 -16.28
CA VAL A 322 -0.87 13.20 -17.66
C VAL A 322 -1.59 12.08 -18.39
N ASP A 323 -2.35 12.43 -19.44
CA ASP A 323 -2.95 11.45 -20.32
C ASP A 323 -1.87 10.64 -21.06
N PRO A 324 -1.91 9.30 -20.98
CA PRO A 324 -0.95 8.42 -21.65
C PRO A 324 -1.10 8.37 -23.18
N ALA A 325 -2.14 8.98 -23.75
CA ALA A 325 -2.38 8.96 -25.20
C ALA A 325 -1.16 9.50 -25.96
N TYR A 326 -0.69 8.72 -26.94
CA TYR A 326 0.39 9.04 -27.88
C TYR A 326 1.78 9.27 -27.30
N THR A 327 2.02 9.22 -26.00
CA THR A 327 3.33 9.45 -25.40
C THR A 327 4.45 8.59 -26.00
N SER A 328 4.15 7.36 -26.39
CA SER A 328 5.09 6.42 -27.02
C SER A 328 5.20 6.54 -28.55
N GLN A 329 4.30 7.30 -29.20
CA GLN A 329 4.22 7.44 -30.67
C GLN A 329 4.64 8.83 -31.15
N GLN A 330 4.56 9.82 -30.28
CA GLN A 330 4.93 11.20 -30.54
C GLN A 330 6.45 11.39 -30.48
N CYS A 331 6.98 12.12 -31.45
CA CYS A 331 8.39 12.54 -31.43
C CYS A 331 8.60 13.64 -30.40
N CYS A 332 9.58 13.44 -29.51
CA CYS A 332 9.90 14.45 -28.49
C CYS A 332 10.61 15.70 -29.07
N GLU A 333 11.08 15.68 -30.30
CA GLU A 333 11.73 16.83 -30.94
C GLU A 333 10.71 17.64 -31.79
N CYS A 334 10.09 17.03 -32.78
CA CYS A 334 9.21 17.74 -33.72
C CYS A 334 7.70 17.61 -33.42
N GLY A 335 7.29 16.81 -32.44
CA GLY A 335 5.89 16.64 -32.08
C GLY A 335 5.09 15.72 -32.99
N HIS A 336 5.65 15.23 -34.12
CA HIS A 336 4.95 14.37 -35.06
C HIS A 336 4.49 13.04 -34.44
N ILE A 337 3.22 12.69 -34.64
CA ILE A 337 2.59 11.50 -34.07
C ILE A 337 2.36 10.48 -35.19
N ASP A 338 3.04 9.34 -35.10
CA ASP A 338 2.80 8.18 -35.99
C ASP A 338 3.10 6.89 -35.20
N ALA A 339 2.23 5.90 -35.34
CA ALA A 339 2.42 4.58 -34.74
C ALA A 339 3.70 3.88 -35.26
N LYS A 340 4.11 4.17 -36.49
CA LYS A 340 5.32 3.66 -37.14
C LYS A 340 6.62 4.29 -36.62
N ASN A 341 6.55 5.39 -35.88
CA ASN A 341 7.71 5.98 -35.21
C ASN A 341 8.34 5.02 -34.20
N ARG A 342 7.53 4.13 -33.59
CA ARG A 342 8.03 3.09 -32.69
C ARG A 342 8.38 1.82 -33.44
N VAL A 343 9.60 1.77 -33.98
CA VAL A 343 10.10 0.66 -34.80
C VAL A 343 10.19 -0.65 -34.00
N SER A 344 10.58 -0.55 -32.72
CA SER A 344 10.66 -1.70 -31.81
C SER A 344 10.39 -1.30 -30.37
N GLN A 345 10.50 -2.25 -29.44
CA GLN A 345 10.37 -1.97 -28.01
C GLN A 345 11.39 -0.92 -27.51
N SER A 346 12.59 -0.91 -28.08
CA SER A 346 13.69 -0.05 -27.64
C SER A 346 14.04 1.06 -28.63
N VAL A 347 13.60 0.96 -29.88
CA VAL A 347 13.99 1.89 -30.95
C VAL A 347 12.82 2.75 -31.37
N PHE A 348 13.00 4.05 -31.31
CA PHE A 348 12.15 5.09 -31.86
C PHE A 348 12.88 5.75 -33.04
N LEU A 349 12.20 5.89 -34.17
CA LEU A 349 12.66 6.60 -35.38
C LEU A 349 11.54 7.47 -35.90
N CYS A 350 11.69 8.78 -35.79
CA CYS A 350 10.69 9.72 -36.28
C CYS A 350 10.61 9.70 -37.80
N ARG A 351 9.42 9.47 -38.36
CA ARG A 351 9.16 9.45 -39.80
C ARG A 351 9.18 10.83 -40.43
N ASN A 352 9.03 11.89 -39.62
CA ASN A 352 9.04 13.28 -40.11
C ASN A 352 10.45 13.90 -40.03
N CYS A 353 11.09 13.91 -38.87
CA CYS A 353 12.39 14.60 -38.70
C CYS A 353 13.61 13.68 -38.63
N GLY A 354 13.43 12.36 -38.75
CA GLY A 354 14.53 11.40 -38.78
C GLY A 354 15.22 11.12 -37.43
N VAL A 355 14.79 11.75 -36.34
CA VAL A 355 15.39 11.53 -35.01
C VAL A 355 15.31 10.08 -34.59
N VAL A 356 16.48 9.54 -34.20
CA VAL A 356 16.61 8.19 -33.61
C VAL A 356 16.83 8.29 -32.11
N ALA A 357 16.05 7.60 -31.32
CA ALA A 357 16.15 7.60 -29.85
C ALA A 357 15.77 6.24 -29.24
N HIS A 358 16.13 6.05 -27.97
CA HIS A 358 15.53 4.96 -27.19
C HIS A 358 14.04 5.27 -26.93
N ALA A 359 13.17 4.33 -27.29
CA ALA A 359 11.70 4.53 -27.25
C ALA A 359 11.17 5.00 -25.87
N ASP A 360 11.65 4.37 -24.76
CA ASP A 360 11.21 4.73 -23.42
C ASP A 360 11.76 6.12 -23.01
N ARG A 361 12.93 6.53 -23.54
CA ARG A 361 13.48 7.88 -23.29
C ARG A 361 12.72 8.95 -24.07
N ASN A 362 12.33 8.66 -25.31
CA ASN A 362 11.44 9.53 -26.08
C ASN A 362 10.08 9.69 -25.35
N ALA A 363 9.49 8.60 -24.89
CA ALA A 363 8.24 8.62 -24.14
C ALA A 363 8.34 9.45 -22.85
N SER A 364 9.41 9.26 -22.06
CA SER A 364 9.60 10.02 -20.81
C SER A 364 9.76 11.53 -21.05
N ARG A 365 10.38 11.96 -22.14
CA ARG A 365 10.47 13.39 -22.55
C ARG A 365 9.08 13.94 -22.92
N ASN A 366 8.27 13.16 -23.64
CA ASN A 366 6.89 13.57 -23.96
C ASN A 366 6.03 13.69 -22.69
N ILE A 367 6.21 12.78 -21.73
CA ILE A 367 5.53 12.84 -20.43
C ILE A 367 5.96 14.11 -19.66
N ALA A 368 7.25 14.47 -19.69
CA ALA A 368 7.75 15.71 -19.07
C ALA A 368 7.07 16.95 -19.65
N ARG A 369 7.06 17.10 -20.99
CA ARG A 369 6.39 18.23 -21.68
C ARG A 369 4.89 18.31 -21.38
N LYS A 370 4.19 17.17 -21.37
CA LYS A 370 2.77 17.15 -20.98
C LYS A 370 2.59 17.61 -19.54
N GLY A 371 3.54 17.23 -18.64
CA GLY A 371 3.52 17.68 -17.25
C GLY A 371 3.68 19.16 -17.10
N GLU A 372 4.59 19.76 -17.84
CA GLU A 372 4.80 21.21 -17.90
C GLU A 372 3.54 21.94 -18.41
N ALA A 373 2.93 21.43 -19.48
CA ALA A 373 1.68 22.00 -20.02
C ALA A 373 0.52 21.92 -19.01
N VAL A 374 0.37 20.78 -18.32
CA VAL A 374 -0.68 20.60 -17.27
C VAL A 374 -0.45 21.55 -16.11
N TRP A 375 0.80 21.74 -15.68
CA TRP A 375 1.15 22.63 -14.59
C TRP A 375 0.86 24.09 -14.95
N THR A 376 1.35 24.54 -16.10
CA THR A 376 1.14 25.91 -16.60
C THR A 376 -0.34 26.24 -16.82
N ALA A 377 -1.14 25.25 -17.23
CA ALA A 377 -2.59 25.42 -17.38
C ALA A 377 -3.35 25.48 -16.04
N GLY A 378 -2.65 25.41 -14.88
CA GLY A 378 -3.26 25.41 -13.54
C GLY A 378 -4.10 24.16 -13.25
N ARG A 379 -4.00 23.13 -14.07
CA ARG A 379 -4.69 21.84 -13.89
C ARG A 379 -3.80 20.91 -13.06
N GLU A 380 -3.76 21.12 -11.75
CA GLU A 380 -3.22 20.09 -10.86
C GLU A 380 -4.05 18.81 -11.03
N SER A 381 -3.42 17.73 -11.51
CA SER A 381 -4.07 16.43 -11.42
C SER A 381 -4.24 16.11 -9.95
N ARG A 382 -5.49 15.96 -9.50
CA ARG A 382 -5.78 15.56 -8.13
C ARG A 382 -5.09 14.22 -7.88
N VAL A 383 -4.10 14.22 -7.01
CA VAL A 383 -3.58 12.97 -6.47
C VAL A 383 -4.77 12.24 -5.84
N PRO A 384 -5.07 10.99 -6.23
CA PRO A 384 -6.12 10.24 -5.59
C PRO A 384 -5.83 10.23 -4.09
N ALA A 385 -6.79 10.66 -3.28
CA ALA A 385 -6.69 10.47 -1.85
C ALA A 385 -6.46 8.97 -1.62
N THR A 386 -5.33 8.64 -1.03
CA THR A 386 -5.03 7.27 -0.61
C THR A 386 -6.12 6.85 0.38
N PRO A 387 -6.77 5.70 0.20
CA PRO A 387 -7.83 5.23 1.07
C PRO A 387 -7.36 5.00 2.49
#